data_ab0ad4d01304622fe538656692f00a22
#
_entry.id   ab0ad4d01304622fe538656692f00a22
#
_cell.length_a   1.000
_cell.length_b   1.000
_cell.length_c   1.000
_cell.angle_alpha   90.00
_cell.angle_beta   90.00
_cell.angle_gamma   90.00
#
_symmetry.space_group_name_H-M   'P 1'
#
loop_
_entity.id
_entity.type
_entity.pdbx_description
1 polymer ?
#
loop_
_entity_poly.entity_id
_entity_poly.type
_entity_poly.pdbx_seq_one_letter_code
_entity_poly.pdbx_strand_id
1 'polypeptide(L)'
;AYALDPARGSTRDLTPGAFELESFLLSSDGKALIYAANAGDLERRHIWTVPLTGGAAARMTQGAGSESIPTFAGTTLAVLATSATQLAHPALVGDALAPLHDAPSVAGFAAPETVTFTAEDGVLVHAQLFHARGPGRHPALVYVHGGPRRQMLPGFNTSYYYSNAYILNQHFAAKGYDVLSVNYRSGTGYGHDFREAPGQARGGASEYRDVLAAGKWLAARSDVDPARIGIWGGSWGGYLTALALARNSDLFAAGVDFHGVHAMVRPVEKTLSPDAEAAAHQLQWQSSPLGAIATWRSPVLLIHGDDDKSVDFYQSLLLARELTARQVPFEQLVFPDERHDFFRYADWLASYRATDDFLDRTLMHKITR
;
A
#
# COMPACT_ATOMS: atom_id res chain seq x y z
N ALA A 1 10.03 5.22 -21.79
CA ALA A 1 10.93 4.23 -22.44
C ALA A 1 11.75 4.90 -23.52
N TYR A 2 13.00 4.43 -23.71
CA TYR A 2 13.90 4.99 -24.71
C TYR A 2 14.33 3.90 -25.69
N ALA A 3 14.34 4.23 -26.98
CA ALA A 3 15.03 3.44 -28.01
C ALA A 3 16.48 3.91 -28.12
N LEU A 4 17.44 2.98 -28.02
CA LEU A 4 18.87 3.23 -28.20
C LEU A 4 19.30 2.77 -29.62
N ASP A 5 19.94 3.64 -30.39
CA ASP A 5 20.70 3.27 -31.57
C ASP A 5 22.17 3.00 -31.15
N PRO A 6 22.58 1.74 -31.03
CA PRO A 6 23.93 1.40 -30.57
C PRO A 6 25.03 1.83 -31.53
N ALA A 7 24.72 1.96 -32.83
CA ALA A 7 25.69 2.39 -33.83
C ALA A 7 26.02 3.87 -33.78
N ARG A 8 25.04 4.68 -33.35
CA ARG A 8 25.16 6.16 -33.25
C ARG A 8 25.29 6.64 -31.83
N GLY A 9 25.03 5.80 -30.83
CA GLY A 9 24.96 6.18 -29.42
C GLY A 9 23.84 7.16 -29.09
N SER A 10 22.84 7.29 -29.98
CA SER A 10 21.72 8.21 -29.80
C SER A 10 20.51 7.51 -29.17
N THR A 11 19.79 8.24 -28.33
CA THR A 11 18.54 7.80 -27.72
C THR A 11 17.36 8.58 -28.27
N ARG A 12 16.20 7.94 -28.32
CA ARG A 12 14.92 8.55 -28.61
C ARG A 12 13.94 8.19 -27.52
N ASP A 13 13.28 9.20 -26.95
CA ASP A 13 12.18 8.95 -26.04
C ASP A 13 10.95 8.46 -26.82
N LEU A 14 10.45 7.29 -26.49
CA LEU A 14 9.26 6.68 -27.09
C LEU A 14 7.98 6.99 -26.33
N THR A 15 8.10 7.33 -25.06
CA THR A 15 6.96 7.49 -24.15
C THR A 15 7.02 8.83 -23.39
N PRO A 16 7.08 9.98 -24.13
CA PRO A 16 7.13 11.27 -23.49
C PRO A 16 5.78 11.59 -22.80
N GLY A 17 5.83 12.18 -21.62
CA GLY A 17 4.64 12.62 -20.89
C GLY A 17 4.76 12.47 -19.38
N ALA A 18 3.77 13.02 -18.67
CA ALA A 18 3.68 12.97 -17.21
C ALA A 18 2.90 11.73 -16.76
N PHE A 19 3.50 10.55 -16.89
CA PHE A 19 2.93 9.27 -16.45
C PHE A 19 4.05 8.27 -16.11
N GLU A 20 3.69 7.19 -15.44
CA GLU A 20 4.60 6.07 -15.15
C GLU A 20 4.27 4.86 -16.01
N LEU A 21 5.34 4.23 -16.52
CA LEU A 21 5.30 2.99 -17.25
C LEU A 21 5.78 1.87 -16.31
N GLU A 22 4.98 0.80 -16.15
CA GLU A 22 5.29 -0.30 -15.21
C GLU A 22 5.87 -1.53 -15.89
N SER A 23 5.34 -1.92 -17.04
CA SER A 23 5.79 -3.11 -17.76
C SER A 23 5.69 -2.90 -19.25
N PHE A 24 6.57 -3.54 -20.00
CA PHE A 24 6.56 -3.42 -21.45
C PHE A 24 7.14 -4.66 -22.13
N LEU A 25 6.82 -4.81 -23.42
CA LEU A 25 7.40 -5.78 -24.34
C LEU A 25 7.37 -5.24 -25.77
N LEU A 26 8.06 -5.90 -26.68
CA LEU A 26 7.96 -5.60 -28.10
C LEU A 26 6.74 -6.29 -28.70
N SER A 27 6.11 -5.66 -29.72
CA SER A 27 5.10 -6.31 -30.54
C SER A 27 5.65 -7.57 -31.22
N SER A 28 4.80 -8.50 -31.57
CA SER A 28 5.20 -9.79 -32.18
C SER A 28 6.01 -9.66 -33.48
N ASP A 29 5.84 -8.54 -34.20
CA ASP A 29 6.61 -8.20 -35.39
C ASP A 29 7.86 -7.36 -35.11
N GLY A 30 8.12 -7.02 -33.84
CA GLY A 30 9.26 -6.24 -33.40
C GLY A 30 9.24 -4.75 -33.80
N LYS A 31 8.11 -4.19 -34.22
CA LYS A 31 8.04 -2.81 -34.73
C LYS A 31 7.47 -1.80 -33.75
N ALA A 32 6.83 -2.24 -32.70
CA ALA A 32 6.22 -1.37 -31.70
C ALA A 32 6.58 -1.81 -30.27
N LEU A 33 6.55 -0.85 -29.36
CA LEU A 33 6.54 -1.08 -27.92
C LEU A 33 5.08 -1.19 -27.46
N ILE A 34 4.77 -2.26 -26.71
CA ILE A 34 3.51 -2.44 -26.00
C ILE A 34 3.82 -2.25 -24.52
N TYR A 35 3.03 -1.44 -23.80
CA TYR A 35 3.33 -1.15 -22.40
C TYR A 35 2.08 -0.88 -21.57
N ALA A 36 2.16 -1.17 -20.27
CA ALA A 36 1.16 -0.80 -19.27
C ALA A 36 1.57 0.52 -18.61
N ALA A 37 0.67 1.48 -18.55
CA ALA A 37 0.94 2.79 -17.97
C ALA A 37 -0.34 3.44 -17.41
N ASN A 38 -0.13 4.45 -16.54
CA ASN A 38 -1.20 5.28 -15.98
C ASN A 38 -1.42 6.59 -16.76
N ALA A 39 -1.07 6.62 -18.03
CA ALA A 39 -1.23 7.78 -18.88
C ALA A 39 -2.72 8.18 -19.00
N GLY A 40 -3.03 9.42 -18.61
CA GLY A 40 -4.40 9.96 -18.64
C GLY A 40 -5.32 9.51 -17.51
N ASP A 41 -4.89 8.56 -16.65
CA ASP A 41 -5.60 8.13 -15.43
C ASP A 41 -4.59 7.60 -14.41
N LEU A 42 -4.22 8.42 -13.45
CA LEU A 42 -3.20 8.08 -12.44
C LEU A 42 -3.58 6.88 -11.57
N GLU A 43 -4.88 6.61 -11.44
CA GLU A 43 -5.41 5.58 -10.54
C GLU A 43 -5.59 4.21 -11.23
N ARG A 44 -5.34 4.11 -12.54
CA ARG A 44 -5.48 2.86 -13.30
C ARG A 44 -4.30 2.59 -14.18
N ARG A 45 -4.25 1.37 -14.71
CA ARG A 45 -3.29 0.96 -15.73
C ARG A 45 -4.02 0.48 -16.95
N HIS A 46 -3.57 1.01 -18.09
CA HIS A 46 -4.07 0.56 -19.39
C HIS A 46 -2.91 0.21 -20.31
N ILE A 47 -3.22 -0.60 -21.32
CA ILE A 47 -2.23 -1.01 -22.31
C ILE A 47 -2.18 0.02 -23.43
N TRP A 48 -0.97 0.37 -23.79
CA TRP A 48 -0.63 1.33 -24.83
C TRP A 48 0.32 0.72 -25.84
N THR A 49 0.37 1.27 -27.04
CA THR A 49 1.36 0.93 -28.06
C THR A 49 1.99 2.18 -28.65
N VAL A 50 3.28 2.11 -29.02
CA VAL A 50 3.99 3.17 -29.72
C VAL A 50 4.96 2.56 -30.74
N PRO A 51 5.05 3.07 -32.01
CA PRO A 51 6.02 2.58 -32.97
C PRO A 51 7.46 2.83 -32.49
N LEU A 52 8.37 1.87 -32.70
CA LEU A 52 9.79 2.05 -32.37
C LEU A 52 10.47 3.14 -33.22
N THR A 53 9.90 3.48 -34.36
CA THR A 53 10.32 4.63 -35.18
C THR A 53 9.94 5.98 -34.58
N GLY A 54 9.17 5.99 -33.48
CA GLY A 54 8.56 7.16 -32.86
C GLY A 54 7.19 7.48 -33.49
N GLY A 55 6.49 8.40 -32.87
CA GLY A 55 5.14 8.81 -33.26
C GLY A 55 4.20 8.89 -32.06
N ALA A 56 2.92 9.07 -32.33
CA ALA A 56 1.89 9.14 -31.28
C ALA A 56 1.65 7.74 -30.69
N ALA A 57 1.61 7.66 -29.35
CA ALA A 57 1.15 6.46 -28.66
C ALA A 57 -0.36 6.29 -28.81
N ALA A 58 -0.82 5.06 -28.95
CA ALA A 58 -2.22 4.71 -29.01
C ALA A 58 -2.62 3.84 -27.81
N ARG A 59 -3.75 4.16 -27.17
CA ARG A 59 -4.32 3.36 -26.10
C ARG A 59 -5.02 2.14 -26.70
N MET A 60 -4.71 0.95 -26.19
CA MET A 60 -5.26 -0.33 -26.64
C MET A 60 -6.41 -0.82 -25.76
N THR A 61 -6.38 -0.53 -24.47
CA THR A 61 -7.42 -0.94 -23.52
C THR A 61 -8.01 0.25 -22.79
N GLN A 62 -9.24 0.11 -22.30
CA GLN A 62 -9.99 1.17 -21.63
C GLN A 62 -11.02 0.60 -20.66
N GLY A 63 -11.62 1.46 -19.83
CA GLY A 63 -12.68 1.07 -18.90
C GLY A 63 -12.34 1.40 -17.46
N ALA A 64 -13.13 0.84 -16.53
CA ALA A 64 -13.01 1.09 -15.10
C ALA A 64 -12.05 0.11 -14.39
N GLY A 65 -11.53 -0.88 -15.10
CA GLY A 65 -10.53 -1.83 -14.61
C GLY A 65 -9.10 -1.37 -14.81
N SER A 66 -8.17 -2.26 -14.55
CA SER A 66 -6.74 -2.09 -14.84
C SER A 66 -6.19 -3.32 -15.55
N GLU A 67 -5.31 -3.10 -16.51
CA GLU A 67 -4.61 -4.14 -17.24
C GLU A 67 -3.11 -3.98 -17.07
N SER A 68 -2.44 -5.12 -16.80
CA SER A 68 -1.01 -5.17 -16.53
C SER A 68 -0.37 -6.41 -17.18
N ILE A 69 0.96 -6.47 -17.13
CA ILE A 69 1.75 -7.64 -17.54
C ILE A 69 1.36 -8.11 -18.95
N PRO A 70 1.46 -7.21 -19.97
CA PRO A 70 1.21 -7.63 -21.35
C PRO A 70 2.16 -8.76 -21.74
N THR A 71 1.64 -9.75 -22.45
CA THR A 71 2.43 -10.90 -22.95
C THR A 71 1.88 -11.37 -24.30
N PHE A 72 2.70 -12.02 -25.12
CA PHE A 72 2.28 -12.60 -26.39
C PHE A 72 2.28 -14.14 -26.36
N ALA A 73 1.24 -14.72 -26.93
CA ALA A 73 1.20 -16.12 -27.37
C ALA A 73 1.08 -16.13 -28.90
N GLY A 74 2.19 -16.29 -29.59
CA GLY A 74 2.26 -16.06 -31.06
C GLY A 74 2.00 -14.59 -31.38
N THR A 75 0.92 -14.29 -32.09
CA THR A 75 0.50 -12.91 -32.41
C THR A 75 -0.61 -12.38 -31.50
N THR A 76 -1.11 -13.21 -30.59
CA THR A 76 -2.21 -12.83 -29.69
C THR A 76 -1.67 -12.17 -28.44
N LEU A 77 -2.08 -10.95 -28.17
CA LEU A 77 -1.74 -10.20 -26.95
C LEU A 77 -2.69 -10.58 -25.80
N ALA A 78 -2.13 -10.95 -24.68
CA ALA A 78 -2.84 -11.20 -23.44
C ALA A 78 -2.34 -10.29 -22.31
N VAL A 79 -3.16 -10.06 -21.30
CA VAL A 79 -2.89 -9.22 -20.12
C VAL A 79 -3.46 -9.87 -18.87
N LEU A 80 -3.05 -9.42 -17.70
CA LEU A 80 -3.81 -9.60 -16.47
C LEU A 80 -4.76 -8.42 -16.30
N ALA A 81 -6.05 -8.70 -16.29
CA ALA A 81 -7.10 -7.72 -16.05
C ALA A 81 -7.64 -7.83 -14.62
N THR A 82 -7.92 -6.69 -14.00
CA THR A 82 -8.50 -6.58 -12.65
C THR A 82 -9.59 -5.52 -12.65
N SER A 83 -10.52 -5.60 -11.70
CA SER A 83 -11.48 -4.53 -11.46
C SER A 83 -11.86 -4.43 -9.98
N ALA A 84 -12.77 -3.54 -9.64
CA ALA A 84 -13.30 -3.42 -8.28
C ALA A 84 -14.00 -4.70 -7.78
N THR A 85 -14.54 -5.51 -8.69
CA THR A 85 -15.32 -6.70 -8.37
C THR A 85 -14.73 -8.00 -8.90
N GLN A 86 -13.69 -7.95 -9.72
CA GLN A 86 -13.07 -9.13 -10.33
C GLN A 86 -11.61 -9.26 -9.94
N LEU A 87 -11.24 -10.44 -9.45
CA LEU A 87 -9.84 -10.80 -9.20
C LEU A 87 -9.02 -10.75 -10.50
N ALA A 88 -7.70 -10.73 -10.33
CA ALA A 88 -6.78 -10.79 -11.46
C ALA A 88 -7.04 -12.06 -12.30
N HIS A 89 -7.28 -11.87 -13.57
CA HIS A 89 -7.53 -12.94 -14.53
C HIS A 89 -6.90 -12.64 -15.88
N PRO A 90 -6.46 -13.66 -16.63
CA PRO A 90 -5.95 -13.46 -17.96
C PRO A 90 -7.06 -13.08 -18.95
N ALA A 91 -6.81 -12.08 -19.77
CA ALA A 91 -7.71 -11.63 -20.84
C ALA A 91 -6.95 -11.38 -22.14
N LEU A 92 -7.61 -11.62 -23.26
CA LEU A 92 -7.09 -11.30 -24.60
C LEU A 92 -7.42 -9.85 -24.94
N VAL A 93 -6.46 -9.17 -25.55
CA VAL A 93 -6.63 -7.81 -26.07
C VAL A 93 -7.03 -7.85 -27.52
N GLY A 94 -8.25 -7.39 -27.82
CA GLY A 94 -8.81 -7.22 -29.14
C GLY A 94 -9.60 -5.90 -29.20
N ASP A 95 -10.69 -5.85 -29.95
CA ASP A 95 -11.62 -4.70 -29.97
C ASP A 95 -12.24 -4.46 -28.58
N ALA A 96 -12.35 -5.52 -27.79
CA ALA A 96 -12.67 -5.51 -26.37
C ALA A 96 -11.80 -6.53 -25.63
N LEU A 97 -11.69 -6.37 -24.32
CA LEU A 97 -11.05 -7.38 -23.47
C LEU A 97 -11.95 -8.63 -23.40
N ALA A 98 -11.36 -9.80 -23.72
CA ALA A 98 -12.02 -11.08 -23.67
C ALA A 98 -11.34 -11.98 -22.64
N PRO A 99 -11.97 -12.26 -21.47
CA PRO A 99 -11.42 -13.19 -20.48
C PRO A 99 -11.16 -14.58 -21.10
N LEU A 100 -10.00 -15.20 -20.76
CA LEU A 100 -9.67 -16.56 -21.24
C LEU A 100 -10.51 -17.65 -20.59
N HIS A 101 -11.09 -17.36 -19.44
CA HIS A 101 -12.01 -18.23 -18.70
C HIS A 101 -12.99 -17.37 -17.89
N ASP A 102 -13.97 -17.97 -17.28
CA ASP A 102 -14.90 -17.27 -16.41
C ASP A 102 -14.14 -16.48 -15.34
N ALA A 103 -14.38 -15.18 -15.29
CA ALA A 103 -13.84 -14.26 -14.30
C ALA A 103 -14.99 -13.83 -13.37
N PRO A 104 -15.29 -14.62 -12.31
CA PRO A 104 -16.45 -14.36 -11.48
C PRO A 104 -16.27 -13.05 -10.72
N SER A 105 -17.34 -12.26 -10.69
CA SER A 105 -17.41 -11.07 -9.85
C SER A 105 -17.70 -11.43 -8.41
N VAL A 106 -17.03 -10.77 -7.48
CA VAL A 106 -17.31 -10.90 -6.05
C VAL A 106 -18.53 -10.05 -5.69
N ALA A 107 -19.61 -10.71 -5.32
CA ALA A 107 -20.87 -10.05 -4.99
C ALA A 107 -20.71 -9.14 -3.75
N GLY A 108 -21.36 -7.99 -3.79
CA GLY A 108 -21.36 -7.03 -2.67
C GLY A 108 -20.14 -6.11 -2.62
N PHE A 109 -19.13 -6.29 -3.46
CA PHE A 109 -18.02 -5.35 -3.59
C PHE A 109 -18.41 -4.14 -4.43
N ALA A 110 -17.86 -2.98 -4.08
CA ALA A 110 -18.06 -1.73 -4.82
C ALA A 110 -16.71 -1.06 -5.09
N ALA A 111 -16.64 -0.29 -6.18
CA ALA A 111 -15.47 0.52 -6.42
C ALA A 111 -15.31 1.57 -5.31
N PRO A 112 -14.13 1.69 -4.68
CA PRO A 112 -13.87 2.75 -3.73
C PRO A 112 -13.86 4.11 -4.44
N GLU A 113 -14.22 5.16 -3.72
CA GLU A 113 -14.09 6.53 -4.18
C GLU A 113 -12.61 6.94 -4.16
N THR A 114 -12.10 7.48 -5.27
CA THR A 114 -10.79 8.11 -5.30
C THR A 114 -10.87 9.49 -4.67
N VAL A 115 -10.08 9.72 -3.62
CA VAL A 115 -10.02 11.00 -2.91
C VAL A 115 -8.60 11.51 -2.83
N THR A 116 -8.45 12.83 -2.64
CA THR A 116 -7.15 13.46 -2.39
C THR A 116 -7.22 14.39 -1.20
N PHE A 117 -6.10 14.54 -0.51
CA PHE A 117 -5.91 15.51 0.56
C PHE A 117 -4.45 15.97 0.59
N THR A 118 -4.18 17.05 1.31
CA THR A 118 -2.83 17.63 1.34
C THR A 118 -2.18 17.35 2.70
N ALA A 119 -0.95 16.84 2.68
CA ALA A 119 -0.12 16.70 3.87
C ALA A 119 0.37 18.08 4.37
N GLU A 120 0.85 18.15 5.60
CA GLU A 120 1.26 19.42 6.25
C GLU A 120 2.36 20.19 5.51
N ASP A 121 3.15 19.50 4.70
CA ASP A 121 4.23 20.05 3.88
C ASP A 121 3.82 20.32 2.42
N GLY A 122 2.51 20.28 2.12
CA GLY A 122 1.96 20.64 0.82
C GLY A 122 1.92 19.50 -0.20
N VAL A 123 2.37 18.29 0.14
CA VAL A 123 2.30 17.13 -0.76
C VAL A 123 0.84 16.69 -0.94
N LEU A 124 0.40 16.56 -2.19
CA LEU A 124 -0.90 15.99 -2.53
C LEU A 124 -0.84 14.47 -2.38
N VAL A 125 -1.70 13.93 -1.54
CA VAL A 125 -1.81 12.50 -1.25
C VAL A 125 -3.07 11.95 -1.88
N HIS A 126 -2.94 10.82 -2.56
CA HIS A 126 -4.04 10.09 -3.17
C HIS A 126 -4.46 8.93 -2.29
N ALA A 127 -5.74 8.64 -2.23
CA ALA A 127 -6.29 7.54 -1.44
C ALA A 127 -7.59 7.01 -2.03
N GLN A 128 -8.01 5.85 -1.54
CA GLN A 128 -9.27 5.20 -1.90
C GLN A 128 -10.13 5.08 -0.66
N LEU A 129 -11.32 5.68 -0.70
CA LEU A 129 -12.29 5.62 0.39
C LEU A 129 -13.33 4.54 0.10
N PHE A 130 -13.39 3.55 0.97
CA PHE A 130 -14.43 2.54 1.04
C PHE A 130 -15.47 3.02 2.05
N HIS A 131 -16.66 3.35 1.58
CA HIS A 131 -17.69 3.92 2.41
C HIS A 131 -18.34 2.89 3.33
N ALA A 132 -18.49 3.25 4.60
CA ALA A 132 -19.28 2.52 5.57
C ALA A 132 -20.72 2.34 5.09
N ARG A 133 -21.35 1.25 5.50
CA ARG A 133 -22.78 1.02 5.27
C ARG A 133 -23.58 1.41 6.50
N GLY A 134 -24.66 2.16 6.30
CA GLY A 134 -25.59 2.54 7.35
C GLY A 134 -25.60 4.04 7.66
N PRO A 135 -26.52 4.49 8.51
CA PRO A 135 -26.63 5.89 8.89
C PRO A 135 -25.75 6.23 10.10
N GLY A 136 -25.45 7.52 10.26
CA GLY A 136 -24.79 8.06 11.46
C GLY A 136 -23.29 8.24 11.28
N ARG A 137 -22.59 8.41 12.42
CA ARG A 137 -21.13 8.50 12.46
C ARG A 137 -20.51 7.12 12.60
N HIS A 138 -19.56 6.81 11.73
CA HIS A 138 -18.90 5.53 11.64
C HIS A 138 -17.52 5.55 12.30
N PRO A 139 -17.03 4.44 12.86
CA PRO A 139 -15.60 4.27 13.07
C PRO A 139 -14.89 4.26 11.73
N ALA A 140 -13.60 4.61 11.71
CA ALA A 140 -12.83 4.62 10.47
C ALA A 140 -11.50 3.88 10.64
N LEU A 141 -10.97 3.41 9.52
CA LEU A 141 -9.68 2.74 9.44
C LEU A 141 -8.82 3.40 8.38
N VAL A 142 -7.57 3.70 8.72
CA VAL A 142 -6.52 3.99 7.75
C VAL A 142 -5.83 2.68 7.41
N TYR A 143 -5.83 2.30 6.14
CA TYR A 143 -5.02 1.20 5.64
C TYR A 143 -3.77 1.74 4.97
N VAL A 144 -2.61 1.20 5.34
CA VAL A 144 -1.30 1.55 4.79
C VAL A 144 -0.61 0.29 4.22
N HIS A 145 -0.30 0.33 2.93
CA HIS A 145 0.30 -0.80 2.23
C HIS A 145 1.78 -1.01 2.61
N GLY A 146 2.28 -2.21 2.35
CA GLY A 146 3.72 -2.51 2.43
C GLY A 146 4.47 -2.14 1.14
N GLY A 147 5.75 -2.32 1.17
CA GLY A 147 6.55 -2.13 -0.02
C GLY A 147 7.81 -1.30 0.23
N PRO A 148 7.87 0.03 0.25
CA PRO A 148 6.86 1.06 0.01
C PRO A 148 6.59 1.37 -1.47
N ARG A 149 7.47 0.94 -2.41
CA ARG A 149 7.41 1.19 -3.87
C ARG A 149 6.19 0.51 -4.50
N ARG A 150 5.00 1.03 -4.22
CA ARG A 150 3.71 0.48 -4.64
C ARG A 150 2.66 1.57 -4.76
N GLN A 151 1.62 1.28 -5.54
CA GLN A 151 0.36 2.01 -5.57
C GLN A 151 -0.78 1.01 -5.37
N MET A 152 -1.70 1.30 -4.45
CA MET A 152 -2.98 0.61 -4.39
C MET A 152 -3.90 1.21 -5.45
N LEU A 153 -4.46 0.35 -6.29
CA LEU A 153 -5.41 0.73 -7.35
C LEU A 153 -6.85 0.51 -6.86
N PRO A 154 -7.87 1.15 -7.47
CA PRO A 154 -9.26 1.04 -7.02
C PRO A 154 -9.91 -0.31 -7.43
N GLY A 155 -9.31 -1.41 -7.02
CA GLY A 155 -9.72 -2.77 -7.35
C GLY A 155 -8.77 -3.82 -6.81
N PHE A 156 -9.00 -5.06 -7.25
CA PHE A 156 -8.11 -6.17 -6.91
C PHE A 156 -6.69 -5.93 -7.44
N ASN A 157 -5.71 -6.47 -6.74
CA ASN A 157 -4.30 -6.41 -7.11
C ASN A 157 -3.89 -7.73 -7.80
N THR A 158 -2.82 -7.70 -8.59
CA THR A 158 -2.23 -8.92 -9.17
C THR A 158 -1.46 -9.77 -8.15
N SER A 159 -1.03 -9.16 -7.04
CA SER A 159 -0.46 -9.87 -5.88
C SER A 159 -1.57 -10.32 -4.94
N TYR A 160 -1.54 -11.59 -4.52
CA TYR A 160 -2.53 -12.14 -3.58
C TYR A 160 -2.54 -11.42 -2.23
N TYR A 161 -1.38 -11.01 -1.72
CA TYR A 161 -1.26 -10.26 -0.46
C TYR A 161 -2.13 -8.99 -0.48
N TYR A 162 -2.04 -8.19 -1.54
CA TYR A 162 -2.78 -6.94 -1.66
C TYR A 162 -4.21 -7.12 -2.16
N SER A 163 -4.50 -8.20 -2.88
CA SER A 163 -5.88 -8.65 -3.13
C SER A 163 -6.59 -9.00 -1.82
N ASN A 164 -5.90 -9.69 -0.91
CA ASN A 164 -6.43 -10.00 0.42
C ASN A 164 -6.67 -8.71 1.24
N ALA A 165 -5.75 -7.75 1.20
CA ALA A 165 -5.94 -6.46 1.85
C ALA A 165 -7.14 -5.69 1.27
N TYR A 166 -7.33 -5.72 -0.06
CA TYR A 166 -8.50 -5.15 -0.70
C TYR A 166 -9.80 -5.81 -0.23
N ILE A 167 -9.82 -7.15 -0.15
CA ILE A 167 -10.96 -7.91 0.37
C ILE A 167 -11.28 -7.51 1.81
N LEU A 168 -10.25 -7.37 2.66
CA LEU A 168 -10.42 -7.01 4.06
C LEU A 168 -10.96 -5.57 4.20
N ASN A 169 -10.49 -4.62 3.38
CA ASN A 169 -11.02 -3.26 3.35
C ASN A 169 -12.51 -3.24 2.93
N GLN A 170 -12.91 -4.03 1.93
CA GLN A 170 -14.31 -4.21 1.52
C GLN A 170 -15.16 -4.83 2.64
N HIS A 171 -14.60 -5.80 3.37
CA HIS A 171 -15.25 -6.43 4.51
C HIS A 171 -15.52 -5.42 5.64
N PHE A 172 -14.52 -4.62 6.02
CA PHE A 172 -14.70 -3.58 7.03
C PHE A 172 -15.72 -2.52 6.60
N ALA A 173 -15.71 -2.11 5.34
CA ALA A 173 -16.73 -1.19 4.83
C ALA A 173 -18.14 -1.80 4.92
N ALA A 174 -18.29 -3.08 4.60
CA ALA A 174 -19.56 -3.79 4.74
C ALA A 174 -20.02 -3.90 6.21
N LYS A 175 -19.08 -3.95 7.16
CA LYS A 175 -19.34 -3.95 8.61
C LYS A 175 -19.66 -2.57 9.19
N GLY A 176 -19.48 -1.50 8.43
CA GLY A 176 -19.78 -0.14 8.87
C GLY A 176 -18.57 0.70 9.30
N TYR A 177 -17.36 0.38 8.82
CA TYR A 177 -16.19 1.25 8.90
C TYR A 177 -16.04 2.07 7.64
N ASP A 178 -15.71 3.35 7.72
CA ASP A 178 -15.09 4.07 6.61
C ASP A 178 -13.62 3.67 6.53
N VAL A 179 -13.18 3.10 5.38
CA VAL A 179 -11.79 2.65 5.23
C VAL A 179 -11.08 3.51 4.21
N LEU A 180 -9.97 4.13 4.59
CA LEU A 180 -9.14 4.95 3.73
C LEU A 180 -7.83 4.23 3.41
N SER A 181 -7.70 3.70 2.20
CA SER A 181 -6.46 3.09 1.68
C SER A 181 -5.56 4.16 1.10
N VAL A 182 -4.42 4.43 1.74
CA VAL A 182 -3.56 5.58 1.45
C VAL A 182 -2.41 5.18 0.54
N ASN A 183 -2.24 5.93 -0.56
CA ASN A 183 -1.04 5.91 -1.38
C ASN A 183 -0.09 7.02 -0.89
N TYR A 184 0.74 6.70 0.07
CA TYR A 184 1.69 7.63 0.69
C TYR A 184 2.94 7.83 -0.19
N ARG A 185 3.64 8.96 -0.01
CA ARG A 185 4.93 9.22 -0.68
C ARG A 185 5.91 8.06 -0.44
N SER A 186 6.90 7.88 -1.28
CA SER A 186 7.71 6.68 -1.51
C SER A 186 7.02 5.64 -2.38
N GLY A 187 5.70 5.70 -2.56
CA GLY A 187 4.96 4.87 -3.50
C GLY A 187 5.19 5.23 -4.95
N THR A 188 4.70 4.40 -5.85
CA THR A 188 4.75 4.59 -7.31
C THR A 188 3.44 5.16 -7.83
N GLY A 189 3.43 5.62 -9.10
CA GLY A 189 2.23 6.05 -9.81
C GLY A 189 2.03 7.57 -9.87
N TYR A 190 2.70 8.34 -9.02
CA TYR A 190 2.52 9.79 -8.90
C TYR A 190 3.79 10.59 -9.26
N GLY A 191 4.73 9.95 -9.94
CA GLY A 191 5.94 10.55 -10.47
C GLY A 191 7.17 10.43 -9.56
N HIS A 192 8.31 10.84 -10.13
CA HIS A 192 9.64 10.70 -9.51
C HIS A 192 9.71 11.38 -8.14
N ASP A 193 9.26 12.64 -8.02
CA ASP A 193 9.41 13.44 -6.81
C ASP A 193 8.56 12.90 -5.64
N PHE A 194 7.43 12.28 -5.95
CA PHE A 194 6.61 11.57 -4.96
C PHE A 194 7.30 10.26 -4.52
N ARG A 195 7.82 9.50 -5.48
CA ARG A 195 8.50 8.23 -5.21
C ARG A 195 9.83 8.42 -4.49
N GLU A 196 10.62 9.44 -4.88
CA GLU A 196 11.93 9.75 -4.30
C GLU A 196 11.87 10.94 -3.34
N ALA A 197 10.71 11.16 -2.69
CA ALA A 197 10.54 12.25 -1.74
C ALA A 197 11.63 12.25 -0.66
N PRO A 198 12.17 13.40 -0.27
CA PRO A 198 13.25 13.46 0.71
C PRO A 198 12.79 13.01 2.09
N GLY A 199 13.72 12.51 2.89
CA GLY A 199 13.47 12.13 4.28
C GLY A 199 12.68 10.84 4.46
N GLN A 200 12.64 9.96 3.47
CA GLN A 200 11.97 8.67 3.54
C GLN A 200 12.61 7.74 4.58
N ALA A 201 11.81 6.81 5.07
CA ALA A 201 12.29 5.74 5.95
C ALA A 201 13.08 6.26 7.15
N ARG A 202 14.24 5.65 7.37
CA ARG A 202 15.22 6.02 8.42
C ARG A 202 15.81 7.42 8.27
N GLY A 203 15.56 8.11 7.14
CA GLY A 203 16.00 9.48 6.87
C GLY A 203 15.04 10.55 7.38
N GLY A 204 14.00 10.19 8.15
CA GLY A 204 13.04 11.16 8.69
C GLY A 204 11.60 10.73 8.71
N ALA A 205 11.28 9.53 8.15
CA ALA A 205 9.93 8.99 8.08
C ALA A 205 8.92 9.95 7.41
N SER A 206 9.30 10.58 6.29
CA SER A 206 8.46 11.59 5.64
C SER A 206 7.12 11.04 5.15
N GLU A 207 7.02 9.73 4.86
CA GLU A 207 5.79 9.00 4.54
C GLU A 207 4.74 9.11 5.65
N TYR A 208 5.19 9.21 6.89
CA TYR A 208 4.29 9.33 8.03
C TYR A 208 3.46 10.62 8.01
N ARG A 209 3.96 11.69 7.38
CA ARG A 209 3.18 12.93 7.23
C ARG A 209 1.90 12.70 6.43
N ASP A 210 1.95 11.84 5.42
CA ASP A 210 0.79 11.48 4.60
C ASP A 210 -0.21 10.62 5.38
N VAL A 211 0.30 9.69 6.20
CA VAL A 211 -0.51 8.85 7.09
C VAL A 211 -1.21 9.68 8.17
N LEU A 212 -0.49 10.63 8.76
CA LEU A 212 -1.06 11.58 9.73
C LEU A 212 -2.13 12.47 9.09
N ALA A 213 -1.87 12.95 7.86
CA ALA A 213 -2.85 13.72 7.11
C ALA A 213 -4.11 12.92 6.80
N ALA A 214 -3.96 11.63 6.47
CA ALA A 214 -5.09 10.71 6.25
C ALA A 214 -5.98 10.57 7.50
N GLY A 215 -5.38 10.34 8.66
CA GLY A 215 -6.11 10.28 9.92
C GLY A 215 -6.83 11.59 10.26
N LYS A 216 -6.16 12.74 10.06
CA LYS A 216 -6.77 14.07 10.25
C LYS A 216 -7.89 14.33 9.25
N TRP A 217 -7.73 13.92 8.00
CA TRP A 217 -8.78 14.05 6.98
C TRP A 217 -10.03 13.25 7.34
N LEU A 218 -9.86 11.99 7.81
CA LEU A 218 -10.97 11.20 8.32
C LEU A 218 -11.64 11.87 9.55
N ALA A 219 -10.86 12.35 10.52
CA ALA A 219 -11.36 12.99 11.72
C ALA A 219 -12.18 14.27 11.45
N ALA A 220 -11.91 14.95 10.35
CA ALA A 220 -12.61 16.17 9.94
C ALA A 220 -13.94 15.89 9.21
N ARG A 221 -14.23 14.64 8.83
CA ARG A 221 -15.47 14.27 8.14
C ARG A 221 -16.66 14.27 9.11
N SER A 222 -17.81 14.71 8.64
CA SER A 222 -19.04 14.75 9.44
C SER A 222 -19.65 13.37 9.71
N ASP A 223 -19.35 12.39 8.86
CA ASP A 223 -19.82 11.01 8.92
C ASP A 223 -18.88 10.06 9.68
N VAL A 224 -17.70 10.54 10.12
CA VAL A 224 -16.72 9.77 10.91
C VAL A 224 -16.77 10.17 12.38
N ASP A 225 -16.66 9.19 13.28
CA ASP A 225 -16.43 9.42 14.70
C ASP A 225 -14.92 9.57 14.96
N PRO A 226 -14.41 10.79 15.24
CA PRO A 226 -12.98 11.03 15.39
C PRO A 226 -12.35 10.33 16.61
N ALA A 227 -13.15 9.82 17.53
CA ALA A 227 -12.67 9.06 18.68
C ALA A 227 -12.52 7.56 18.37
N ARG A 228 -12.88 7.11 17.17
CA ARG A 228 -12.87 5.71 16.74
C ARG A 228 -12.16 5.53 15.41
N ILE A 229 -10.98 6.13 15.27
CA ILE A 229 -10.12 5.96 14.10
C ILE A 229 -9.03 4.95 14.44
N GLY A 230 -8.96 3.85 13.69
CA GLY A 230 -7.90 2.86 13.76
C GLY A 230 -6.96 2.93 12.57
N ILE A 231 -5.91 2.13 12.64
CA ILE A 231 -4.93 2.00 11.55
C ILE A 231 -4.48 0.55 11.42
N TRP A 232 -4.29 0.07 10.19
CA TRP A 232 -3.73 -1.26 9.98
C TRP A 232 -2.86 -1.33 8.72
N GLY A 233 -1.91 -2.25 8.73
CA GLY A 233 -1.05 -2.50 7.58
C GLY A 233 0.00 -3.56 7.85
N GLY A 234 0.69 -3.99 6.79
CA GLY A 234 1.73 -5.00 6.90
C GLY A 234 3.07 -4.55 6.35
N SER A 235 4.17 -5.11 6.89
CA SER A 235 5.54 -4.81 6.47
C SER A 235 5.87 -3.32 6.66
N TRP A 236 6.12 -2.60 5.58
CA TRP A 236 6.25 -1.14 5.64
C TRP A 236 4.98 -0.46 6.16
N GLY A 237 3.80 -1.01 5.84
CA GLY A 237 2.54 -0.56 6.43
C GLY A 237 2.43 -0.85 7.92
N GLY A 238 2.98 -1.98 8.39
CA GLY A 238 3.13 -2.29 9.82
C GLY A 238 4.03 -1.29 10.53
N TYR A 239 5.17 -0.94 9.92
CA TYR A 239 6.03 0.14 10.40
C TYR A 239 5.28 1.47 10.56
N LEU A 240 4.53 1.89 9.53
CA LEU A 240 3.75 3.13 9.58
C LEU A 240 2.60 3.07 10.59
N THR A 241 1.98 1.89 10.75
CA THR A 241 0.98 1.62 11.79
C THR A 241 1.57 1.80 13.19
N ALA A 242 2.69 1.13 13.47
CA ALA A 242 3.38 1.26 14.75
C ALA A 242 3.85 2.70 15.02
N LEU A 243 4.35 3.39 13.99
CA LEU A 243 4.77 4.79 14.10
C LEU A 243 3.59 5.73 14.41
N ALA A 244 2.43 5.48 13.79
CA ALA A 244 1.20 6.22 14.03
C ALA A 244 0.72 6.06 15.48
N LEU A 245 0.70 4.83 15.99
CA LEU A 245 0.32 4.57 17.38
C LEU A 245 1.33 5.14 18.37
N ALA A 246 2.63 5.13 18.03
CA ALA A 246 3.65 5.69 18.88
C ALA A 246 3.59 7.23 18.96
N ARG A 247 3.36 7.91 17.84
CA ARG A 247 3.39 9.37 17.75
C ARG A 247 2.05 10.04 18.02
N ASN A 248 0.94 9.40 17.61
CA ASN A 248 -0.39 9.99 17.63
C ASN A 248 -1.45 9.02 18.15
N SER A 249 -1.24 8.44 19.36
CA SER A 249 -2.26 7.66 20.07
C SER A 249 -3.52 8.46 20.43
N ASP A 250 -3.46 9.77 20.36
CA ASP A 250 -4.61 10.68 20.51
C ASP A 250 -5.52 10.69 19.29
N LEU A 251 -4.99 10.43 18.11
CA LEU A 251 -5.72 10.32 16.85
C LEU A 251 -6.09 8.88 16.51
N PHE A 252 -5.12 7.95 16.61
CA PHE A 252 -5.31 6.55 16.27
C PHE A 252 -5.63 5.73 17.53
N ALA A 253 -6.89 5.39 17.71
CA ALA A 253 -7.42 4.77 18.92
C ALA A 253 -7.03 3.29 19.08
N ALA A 254 -6.69 2.59 17.99
CA ALA A 254 -6.23 1.21 17.96
C ALA A 254 -5.47 0.92 16.66
N GLY A 255 -4.67 -0.15 16.62
CA GLY A 255 -4.02 -0.56 15.38
C GLY A 255 -3.78 -2.06 15.27
N VAL A 256 -3.58 -2.51 14.03
CA VAL A 256 -3.16 -3.88 13.73
C VAL A 256 -1.92 -3.86 12.87
N ASP A 257 -0.85 -4.41 13.38
CA ASP A 257 0.47 -4.42 12.79
C ASP A 257 0.85 -5.84 12.36
N PHE A 258 0.86 -6.04 11.05
CA PHE A 258 1.37 -7.27 10.46
C PHE A 258 2.87 -7.10 10.19
N HIS A 259 3.70 -7.86 10.90
CA HIS A 259 5.15 -7.99 10.69
C HIS A 259 5.87 -6.67 10.34
N GLY A 260 5.59 -5.61 11.11
CA GLY A 260 6.18 -4.29 10.92
C GLY A 260 7.63 -4.18 11.37
N VAL A 261 8.32 -3.14 10.89
CA VAL A 261 9.67 -2.77 11.34
C VAL A 261 9.58 -1.75 12.47
N HIS A 262 10.15 -2.05 13.64
CA HIS A 262 10.00 -1.21 14.84
C HIS A 262 11.28 -0.46 15.24
N ALA A 263 12.45 -0.97 14.82
CA ALA A 263 13.75 -0.32 14.97
C ALA A 263 14.47 -0.28 13.63
N MET A 264 14.73 0.92 13.12
CA MET A 264 15.34 1.12 11.79
C MET A 264 16.84 1.38 11.83
N VAL A 265 17.47 1.31 12.99
CA VAL A 265 18.89 1.61 13.12
C VAL A 265 19.73 0.58 12.35
N ARG A 266 20.55 1.08 11.43
CA ARG A 266 21.44 0.31 10.55
C ARG A 266 22.82 0.93 10.55
N PRO A 267 23.87 0.16 10.29
CA PRO A 267 25.21 0.73 10.05
C PRO A 267 25.14 1.83 8.98
N VAL A 268 25.89 2.88 9.18
CA VAL A 268 26.06 3.98 8.21
C VAL A 268 27.38 3.83 7.44
N GLU A 269 27.60 4.68 6.46
CA GLU A 269 28.83 4.65 5.67
C GLU A 269 30.06 4.88 6.54
N LYS A 270 31.08 4.04 6.38
CA LYS A 270 32.34 4.08 7.17
C LYS A 270 33.18 5.36 6.92
N THR A 271 32.81 6.14 5.91
CA THR A 271 33.49 7.40 5.53
C THR A 271 32.99 8.62 6.32
N LEU A 272 31.92 8.46 7.11
CA LEU A 272 31.39 9.56 7.93
C LEU A 272 32.31 9.89 9.11
N SER A 273 32.32 11.16 9.50
CA SER A 273 32.92 11.55 10.77
C SER A 273 32.12 11.00 11.95
N PRO A 274 32.71 10.82 13.13
CA PRO A 274 31.99 10.33 14.32
C PRO A 274 30.71 11.12 14.65
N ASP A 275 30.74 12.44 14.49
CA ASP A 275 29.58 13.30 14.75
C ASP A 275 28.46 13.08 13.69
N ALA A 276 28.85 12.92 12.42
CA ALA A 276 27.90 12.61 11.35
C ALA A 276 27.29 11.21 11.49
N GLU A 277 28.08 10.24 11.93
CA GLU A 277 27.59 8.88 12.27
C GLU A 277 26.59 8.94 13.41
N ALA A 278 26.91 9.62 14.51
CA ALA A 278 26.02 9.78 15.64
C ALA A 278 24.71 10.47 15.26
N ALA A 279 24.77 11.55 14.47
CA ALA A 279 23.58 12.24 13.97
C ALA A 279 22.72 11.34 13.06
N ALA A 280 23.33 10.56 12.20
CA ALA A 280 22.62 9.62 11.32
C ALA A 280 21.92 8.52 12.14
N HIS A 281 22.56 7.93 13.13
CA HIS A 281 21.95 6.95 14.02
C HIS A 281 20.81 7.56 14.84
N GLN A 282 20.97 8.78 15.34
CA GLN A 282 19.92 9.49 16.05
C GLN A 282 18.69 9.73 15.13
N LEU A 283 18.89 10.15 13.88
CA LEU A 283 17.81 10.34 12.91
C LEU A 283 17.09 9.02 12.61
N GLN A 284 17.84 7.93 12.40
CA GLN A 284 17.27 6.59 12.20
C GLN A 284 16.42 6.14 13.39
N TRP A 285 16.91 6.37 14.62
CA TRP A 285 16.15 6.07 15.83
C TRP A 285 14.88 6.91 15.95
N GLN A 286 14.96 8.21 15.72
CA GLN A 286 13.81 9.11 15.71
C GLN A 286 12.77 8.75 14.63
N SER A 287 13.21 8.14 13.53
CA SER A 287 12.34 7.63 12.46
C SER A 287 11.70 6.29 12.77
N SER A 288 12.08 5.64 13.88
CA SER A 288 11.59 4.33 14.30
C SER A 288 10.39 4.45 15.25
N PRO A 289 9.42 3.52 15.22
CA PRO A 289 8.37 3.43 16.23
C PRO A 289 8.91 3.39 17.66
N LEU A 290 9.97 2.62 17.92
CA LEU A 290 10.60 2.55 19.22
C LEU A 290 11.23 3.87 19.68
N GLY A 291 11.62 4.73 18.76
CA GLY A 291 12.12 6.08 19.07
C GLY A 291 11.03 7.01 19.63
N ALA A 292 9.75 6.72 19.36
CA ALA A 292 8.59 7.46 19.84
C ALA A 292 7.74 6.69 20.88
N ILE A 293 8.22 5.54 21.35
CA ILE A 293 7.46 4.61 22.20
C ILE A 293 6.93 5.22 23.51
N ALA A 294 7.55 6.30 24.00
CA ALA A 294 7.17 6.95 25.27
C ALA A 294 5.75 7.57 25.23
N THR A 295 5.27 7.91 24.05
CA THR A 295 3.94 8.51 23.86
C THR A 295 2.87 7.51 23.42
N TRP A 296 3.23 6.26 23.22
CA TRP A 296 2.29 5.20 22.82
C TRP A 296 1.34 4.82 23.94
N ARG A 297 0.04 4.82 23.65
CA ARG A 297 -1.04 4.45 24.62
C ARG A 297 -2.12 3.55 24.00
N SER A 298 -2.30 3.58 22.70
CA SER A 298 -3.37 2.86 22.00
C SER A 298 -3.11 1.35 21.95
N PRO A 299 -4.13 0.50 22.14
CA PRO A 299 -3.98 -0.94 22.02
C PRO A 299 -3.55 -1.35 20.60
N VAL A 300 -2.78 -2.42 20.48
CA VAL A 300 -2.31 -2.96 19.21
C VAL A 300 -2.37 -4.48 19.17
N LEU A 301 -2.76 -5.03 18.01
CA LEU A 301 -2.59 -6.44 17.68
C LEU A 301 -1.35 -6.59 16.81
N LEU A 302 -0.39 -7.40 17.26
CA LEU A 302 0.84 -7.75 16.54
C LEU A 302 0.66 -9.13 15.90
N ILE A 303 0.84 -9.24 14.59
CA ILE A 303 0.73 -10.49 13.83
C ILE A 303 2.03 -10.74 13.08
N HIS A 304 2.68 -11.91 13.29
CA HIS A 304 3.97 -12.20 12.67
C HIS A 304 4.22 -13.70 12.52
N GLY A 305 4.85 -14.10 11.44
CA GLY A 305 5.43 -15.43 11.27
C GLY A 305 6.84 -15.48 11.85
N ASP A 306 7.20 -16.54 12.57
CA ASP A 306 8.51 -16.59 13.28
C ASP A 306 9.70 -16.97 12.38
N ASP A 307 9.44 -17.45 11.12
CA ASP A 307 10.46 -17.69 10.09
C ASP A 307 10.52 -16.56 9.03
N ASP A 308 10.05 -15.36 9.37
CA ASP A 308 10.10 -14.21 8.46
C ASP A 308 11.55 -13.78 8.17
N LYS A 309 11.93 -13.82 6.86
CA LYS A 309 13.27 -13.44 6.38
C LYS A 309 13.32 -12.03 5.78
N SER A 310 12.17 -11.37 5.63
CA SER A 310 12.08 -9.99 5.11
C SER A 310 12.11 -8.98 6.25
N VAL A 311 11.32 -9.23 7.29
CA VAL A 311 11.33 -8.50 8.55
C VAL A 311 11.54 -9.50 9.69
N ASP A 312 12.72 -9.50 10.27
CA ASP A 312 13.09 -10.41 11.34
C ASP A 312 12.06 -10.36 12.49
N PHE A 313 11.57 -11.51 12.92
CA PHE A 313 10.61 -11.64 14.03
C PHE A 313 11.05 -10.93 15.30
N TYR A 314 12.37 -10.76 15.48
CA TYR A 314 12.94 -9.98 16.57
C TYR A 314 12.39 -8.55 16.66
N GLN A 315 11.93 -7.97 15.56
CA GLN A 315 11.28 -6.65 15.55
C GLN A 315 10.02 -6.66 16.43
N SER A 316 9.17 -7.68 16.30
CA SER A 316 7.96 -7.82 17.13
C SER A 316 8.31 -8.12 18.60
N LEU A 317 9.35 -8.90 18.87
CA LEU A 317 9.81 -9.15 20.24
C LEU A 317 10.30 -7.88 20.93
N LEU A 318 11.06 -7.03 20.21
CA LEU A 318 11.49 -5.72 20.72
C LEU A 318 10.29 -4.84 21.09
N LEU A 319 9.32 -4.74 20.19
CA LEU A 319 8.13 -3.91 20.43
C LEU A 319 7.31 -4.45 21.61
N ALA A 320 7.03 -5.75 21.64
CA ALA A 320 6.26 -6.38 22.72
C ALA A 320 6.90 -6.16 24.09
N ARG A 321 8.23 -6.27 24.19
CA ARG A 321 8.97 -5.98 25.43
C ARG A 321 8.76 -4.53 25.88
N GLU A 322 8.85 -3.57 24.96
CA GLU A 322 8.73 -2.16 25.27
C GLU A 322 7.28 -1.77 25.63
N LEU A 323 6.27 -2.37 24.95
CA LEU A 323 4.86 -2.20 25.29
C LEU A 323 4.55 -2.77 26.70
N THR A 324 5.08 -3.97 27.01
CA THR A 324 4.94 -4.58 28.34
C THR A 324 5.53 -3.68 29.43
N ALA A 325 6.74 -3.18 29.24
CA ALA A 325 7.42 -2.31 30.21
C ALA A 325 6.65 -1.00 30.48
N ARG A 326 5.83 -0.55 29.53
CA ARG A 326 5.01 0.68 29.62
C ARG A 326 3.55 0.40 29.95
N GLN A 327 3.18 -0.85 30.13
CA GLN A 327 1.79 -1.27 30.37
C GLN A 327 0.81 -0.83 29.27
N VAL A 328 1.29 -0.73 28.02
CA VAL A 328 0.44 -0.49 26.85
C VAL A 328 -0.26 -1.80 26.48
N PRO A 329 -1.58 -1.83 26.35
CA PRO A 329 -2.30 -3.05 25.97
C PRO A 329 -1.89 -3.54 24.57
N PHE A 330 -1.55 -4.82 24.45
CA PHE A 330 -1.32 -5.45 23.16
C PHE A 330 -1.72 -6.92 23.17
N GLU A 331 -2.01 -7.43 22.00
CA GLU A 331 -2.23 -8.85 21.72
C GLU A 331 -1.19 -9.31 20.71
N GLN A 332 -0.81 -10.58 20.76
CA GLN A 332 0.10 -11.18 19.79
C GLN A 332 -0.51 -12.43 19.17
N LEU A 333 -0.36 -12.54 17.85
CA LEU A 333 -0.64 -13.75 17.09
C LEU A 333 0.63 -14.12 16.32
N VAL A 334 1.29 -15.21 16.76
CA VAL A 334 2.52 -15.71 16.15
C VAL A 334 2.22 -17.00 15.41
N PHE A 335 2.68 -17.09 14.18
CA PHE A 335 2.54 -18.29 13.36
C PHE A 335 3.87 -19.01 13.21
N PRO A 336 4.00 -20.21 13.79
CA PRO A 336 5.22 -21.00 13.65
C PRO A 336 5.49 -21.40 12.20
N ASP A 337 6.75 -21.32 11.78
CA ASP A 337 7.25 -21.67 10.45
C ASP A 337 6.65 -20.84 9.28
N GLU A 338 5.93 -19.75 9.60
CA GLU A 338 5.41 -18.84 8.56
C GLU A 338 6.39 -17.71 8.25
N ARG A 339 6.40 -17.34 6.98
CA ARG A 339 7.24 -16.28 6.43
C ARG A 339 6.49 -14.96 6.30
N HIS A 340 7.13 -13.98 5.66
CA HIS A 340 6.60 -12.63 5.45
C HIS A 340 5.23 -12.63 4.75
N ASP A 341 5.11 -13.36 3.65
CA ASP A 341 3.85 -13.61 2.97
C ASP A 341 3.38 -15.01 3.38
N PHE A 342 2.53 -15.15 4.37
CA PHE A 342 2.09 -16.45 4.89
C PHE A 342 1.72 -17.42 3.78
N PHE A 343 2.22 -18.64 3.86
CA PHE A 343 1.97 -19.67 2.85
C PHE A 343 0.67 -20.42 3.10
N ARG A 344 0.29 -20.57 4.39
CA ARG A 344 -0.89 -21.35 4.73
C ARG A 344 -2.14 -20.47 4.70
N TYR A 345 -3.12 -20.92 3.91
CA TYR A 345 -4.42 -20.26 3.84
C TYR A 345 -5.10 -20.13 5.22
N ALA A 346 -4.95 -21.17 6.07
CA ALA A 346 -5.51 -21.17 7.43
C ALA A 346 -4.96 -20.02 8.28
N ASP A 347 -3.67 -19.68 8.12
CA ASP A 347 -3.01 -18.64 8.90
C ASP A 347 -3.44 -17.25 8.42
N TRP A 348 -3.67 -17.06 7.12
CA TRP A 348 -4.34 -15.87 6.60
C TRP A 348 -5.73 -15.68 7.19
N LEU A 349 -6.57 -16.74 7.21
CA LEU A 349 -7.91 -16.65 7.80
C LEU A 349 -7.87 -16.38 9.30
N ALA A 350 -6.95 -17.01 10.04
CA ALA A 350 -6.77 -16.77 11.46
C ALA A 350 -6.36 -15.32 11.73
N SER A 351 -5.42 -14.79 10.94
CA SER A 351 -4.98 -13.38 11.02
C SER A 351 -6.13 -12.41 10.80
N TYR A 352 -6.94 -12.63 9.77
CA TYR A 352 -8.05 -11.73 9.45
C TYR A 352 -9.19 -11.80 10.47
N ARG A 353 -9.48 -12.99 11.01
CA ARG A 353 -10.43 -13.13 12.12
C ARG A 353 -9.95 -12.40 13.37
N ALA A 354 -8.69 -12.59 13.74
CA ALA A 354 -8.11 -11.88 14.88
C ALA A 354 -8.12 -10.36 14.67
N THR A 355 -7.83 -9.89 13.46
CA THR A 355 -7.91 -8.47 13.08
C THR A 355 -9.33 -7.94 13.22
N ASP A 356 -10.31 -8.65 12.68
CA ASP A 356 -11.73 -8.32 12.74
C ASP A 356 -12.21 -8.23 14.20
N ASP A 357 -11.99 -9.28 14.98
CA ASP A 357 -12.37 -9.35 16.40
C ASP A 357 -11.70 -8.26 17.25
N PHE A 358 -10.42 -7.97 16.99
CA PHE A 358 -9.69 -6.93 17.72
C PHE A 358 -10.23 -5.53 17.44
N LEU A 359 -10.44 -5.19 16.16
CA LEU A 359 -10.96 -3.89 15.76
C LEU A 359 -12.41 -3.69 16.24
N ASP A 360 -13.25 -4.72 16.19
CA ASP A 360 -14.61 -4.66 16.72
C ASP A 360 -14.62 -4.35 18.22
N ARG A 361 -13.83 -5.04 19.03
CA ARG A 361 -13.75 -4.81 20.47
C ARG A 361 -13.22 -3.43 20.82
N THR A 362 -12.30 -2.89 20.02
CA THR A 362 -11.62 -1.64 20.33
C THR A 362 -12.29 -0.41 19.74
N LEU A 363 -12.96 -0.53 18.59
CA LEU A 363 -13.52 0.59 17.83
C LEU A 363 -15.05 0.55 17.68
N MET A 364 -15.67 -0.64 17.42
CA MET A 364 -17.13 -0.73 17.28
C MET A 364 -17.83 -0.75 18.63
N HIS A 365 -17.37 -1.58 19.54
CA HIS A 365 -17.97 -1.79 20.84
C HIS A 365 -17.11 -1.16 21.93
N LYS A 366 -16.96 0.19 21.93
CA LYS A 366 -16.22 0.85 23.00
C LYS A 366 -16.78 0.34 24.35
N ILE A 367 -16.04 -0.56 24.99
CA ILE A 367 -16.31 -0.90 26.38
C ILE A 367 -16.03 0.38 27.18
N THR A 368 -17.09 1.11 27.54
CA THR A 368 -17.02 2.17 28.53
C THR A 368 -16.48 1.53 29.81
N ARG A 369 -15.19 1.71 30.07
CA ARG A 369 -14.57 1.39 31.37
C ARG A 369 -14.78 2.53 32.32
#